data_81df97a3585bb2e4594d058ebc7ce3fc
#
_entry.id   81df97a3585bb2e4594d058ebc7ce3fc
#
_cell.length_a   1.000
_cell.length_b   1.000
_cell.length_c   1.000
_cell.angle_alpha   90.00
_cell.angle_beta   90.00
_cell.angle_gamma   90.00
#
_symmetry.space_group_name_H-M   'P 1'
#
loop_
_entity.id
_entity.type
_entity.pdbx_description
1 polymer ?
#
loop_
_entity_poly.entity_id
_entity_poly.type
_entity_poly.pdbx_seq_one_letter_code
_entity_poly.pdbx_strand_id
1 'polypeptide(L)'
;MGRNPILGLLLSIGVLGSAASTPALAGAPTLAFTCPRTTAAADGWRVVTLNVLNDSASAVAWTFPPFIPCRSTGASAALPDLALEKPTPEVLIEPGSFVRANYRVRLPERLEGRLILEFPGTPAAPLVLEAAETQSGPLAGAAVPKESVSRPEDSQPALAAERYGDREPSGEGPDLYDPGRLFHRHFSGYEPFYFILGPDSPNAKFQISFKYQLITQYGALGQKTPWTTGFHLAYTQTALWDLNKPSAPFLDSSYKPELLYLKERVFGGEKSGSLRLDLQTGFQHESNGKDGLDSRSLNVAYLRPTLFIGPEDGFQVSLTARPRVYIGDLSDNPDIARYRGYADLRLTAGWRRSLQLSATGRVGDRADRGSLQLDLSYPLLRITGDSLAIYAFAQYFTGYGESLLQYDQRNSAFRVGIALYR
;
A
#
# COMPACT_ATOMS: atom_id res chain seq x y z
N MET A 1 3.49 -45.61 -30.50
CA MET A 1 4.44 -44.98 -31.44
C MET A 1 3.83 -43.64 -31.84
N GLY A 2 4.46 -42.51 -31.62
CA GLY A 2 4.02 -41.19 -32.04
C GLY A 2 4.24 -40.15 -30.93
N ARG A 3 5.49 -39.77 -30.73
CA ARG A 3 5.87 -38.64 -29.87
C ARG A 3 5.66 -37.33 -30.63
N ASN A 4 4.87 -36.42 -30.10
CA ASN A 4 4.90 -35.01 -30.51
C ASN A 4 5.66 -34.19 -29.47
N PRO A 5 6.67 -33.40 -29.84
CA PRO A 5 7.38 -32.52 -28.93
C PRO A 5 6.65 -31.18 -28.87
N ILE A 6 6.27 -30.77 -27.69
CA ILE A 6 5.80 -29.42 -27.40
C ILE A 6 7.03 -28.50 -27.25
N LEU A 7 7.05 -27.52 -28.12
CA LEU A 7 8.03 -26.48 -28.32
C LEU A 7 8.07 -25.55 -27.09
N GLY A 8 9.14 -25.64 -26.32
CA GLY A 8 9.43 -24.67 -25.24
C GLY A 8 9.97 -23.37 -25.84
N LEU A 9 9.20 -22.30 -25.72
CA LEU A 9 9.65 -20.95 -26.08
C LEU A 9 10.37 -20.33 -24.87
N LEU A 10 11.71 -20.52 -24.82
CA LEU A 10 12.59 -19.75 -23.95
C LEU A 10 12.85 -18.38 -24.61
N LEU A 11 12.30 -17.32 -24.02
CA LEU A 11 12.69 -15.94 -24.37
C LEU A 11 14.04 -15.66 -23.73
N SER A 12 15.13 -15.79 -24.49
CA SER A 12 16.44 -15.28 -24.15
C SER A 12 16.49 -13.79 -24.49
N ILE A 13 16.44 -12.94 -23.47
CA ILE A 13 16.76 -11.51 -23.60
C ILE A 13 18.28 -11.40 -23.61
N GLY A 14 18.84 -11.22 -24.80
CA GLY A 14 20.24 -10.89 -24.99
C GLY A 14 20.50 -9.43 -24.62
N VAL A 15 21.25 -9.19 -23.55
CA VAL A 15 21.82 -7.89 -23.25
C VAL A 15 23.15 -7.78 -23.98
N LEU A 16 23.17 -7.04 -25.07
CA LEU A 16 24.41 -6.50 -25.68
C LEU A 16 24.50 -5.03 -25.34
N GLY A 17 25.49 -4.69 -24.54
CA GLY A 17 25.80 -3.31 -24.21
C GLY A 17 26.94 -3.24 -23.19
N SER A 18 28.20 -3.47 -23.65
CA SER A 18 29.38 -3.20 -22.85
C SER A 18 29.59 -1.69 -22.74
N ALA A 19 29.13 -1.09 -21.64
CA ALA A 19 29.66 0.18 -21.18
C ALA A 19 30.74 -0.12 -20.15
N ALA A 20 31.95 0.38 -20.39
CA ALA A 20 33.07 0.27 -19.49
C ALA A 20 32.69 0.90 -18.14
N SER A 21 32.42 0.06 -17.15
CA SER A 21 32.29 0.49 -15.76
C SER A 21 33.67 0.82 -15.23
N THR A 22 33.91 2.09 -14.94
CA THR A 22 34.96 2.49 -13.97
C THR A 22 34.70 1.68 -12.69
N PRO A 23 35.75 1.09 -12.09
CA PRO A 23 35.60 0.35 -10.84
C PRO A 23 35.13 1.33 -9.77
N ALA A 24 33.91 1.16 -9.28
CA ALA A 24 33.45 1.76 -8.05
C ALA A 24 34.38 1.28 -6.93
N LEU A 25 34.97 2.22 -6.18
CA LEU A 25 35.72 1.92 -4.96
C LEU A 25 34.82 1.09 -4.05
N ALA A 26 35.10 -0.18 -3.93
CA ALA A 26 34.39 -1.08 -3.03
C ALA A 26 34.60 -0.59 -1.60
N GLY A 27 33.52 -0.15 -0.91
CA GLY A 27 33.51 0.04 0.53
C GLY A 27 33.16 1.43 1.07
N ALA A 28 32.81 2.43 0.25
CA ALA A 28 32.34 3.71 0.80
C ALA A 28 30.83 3.61 1.17
N PRO A 29 30.44 4.00 2.41
CA PRO A 29 29.03 3.95 2.82
C PRO A 29 28.18 4.97 2.06
N THR A 30 26.89 4.66 1.89
CA THR A 30 25.92 5.57 1.29
C THR A 30 25.47 6.62 2.29
N LEU A 31 25.52 7.92 1.89
CA LEU A 31 25.20 9.06 2.72
C LEU A 31 23.88 9.71 2.30
N ALA A 32 23.00 9.98 3.26
CA ALA A 32 21.72 10.65 3.02
C ALA A 32 21.42 11.68 4.09
N PHE A 33 21.10 12.92 3.67
CA PHE A 33 20.65 13.98 4.56
C PHE A 33 19.12 14.02 4.63
N THR A 34 18.59 14.22 5.85
CA THR A 34 17.15 14.41 6.08
C THR A 34 16.94 15.58 7.02
N CYS A 35 15.85 16.34 6.82
CA CYS A 35 15.44 17.42 7.72
C CYS A 35 13.95 17.25 8.04
N PRO A 36 13.55 17.25 9.32
CA PRO A 36 12.13 17.21 9.69
C PRO A 36 11.40 18.46 9.15
N ARG A 37 10.18 18.29 8.65
CA ARG A 37 9.34 19.41 8.16
C ARG A 37 8.78 20.31 9.26
N THR A 38 9.15 20.10 10.51
CA THR A 38 8.66 20.87 11.65
C THR A 38 9.22 22.30 11.66
N THR A 39 8.39 23.22 12.10
CA THR A 39 8.63 24.66 12.29
C THR A 39 10.06 24.99 12.73
N ALA A 40 10.59 26.08 12.16
CA ALA A 40 11.85 26.64 12.64
C ALA A 40 11.82 26.80 14.15
N ALA A 41 12.88 26.37 14.83
CA ALA A 41 13.08 26.78 16.19
C ALA A 41 13.10 28.32 16.26
N ALA A 42 12.57 28.90 17.33
CA ALA A 42 12.43 30.35 17.45
C ALA A 42 13.76 31.13 17.35
N ASP A 43 14.88 30.41 17.33
CA ASP A 43 16.25 30.93 17.24
C ASP A 43 16.89 30.85 15.82
N GLY A 44 16.11 30.44 14.80
CA GLY A 44 16.58 30.31 13.42
C GLY A 44 17.45 29.08 13.12
N TRP A 45 17.65 28.19 14.09
CA TRP A 45 18.39 26.95 13.88
C TRP A 45 17.51 25.84 13.30
N ARG A 46 18.09 25.03 12.41
CA ARG A 46 17.48 23.81 11.87
C ARG A 46 18.37 22.61 12.14
N VAL A 47 17.75 21.50 12.47
CA VAL A 47 18.43 20.22 12.63
C VAL A 47 18.38 19.46 11.33
N VAL A 48 19.55 19.06 10.84
CA VAL A 48 19.74 18.21 9.67
C VAL A 48 20.36 16.90 10.13
N THR A 49 19.73 15.77 9.84
CA THR A 49 20.24 14.45 10.22
C THR A 49 21.01 13.83 9.06
N LEU A 50 22.27 13.49 9.29
CA LEU A 50 23.05 12.65 8.37
C LEU A 50 22.84 11.19 8.72
N ASN A 51 22.39 10.41 7.75
CA ASN A 51 22.27 8.95 7.83
C ASN A 51 23.42 8.35 7.00
N VAL A 52 24.11 7.38 7.59
CA VAL A 52 25.25 6.67 6.96
C VAL A 52 24.91 5.19 6.91
N LEU A 53 24.67 4.68 5.72
CA LEU A 53 24.28 3.29 5.47
C LEU A 53 25.51 2.52 4.97
N ASN A 54 25.80 1.38 5.59
CA ASN A 54 26.77 0.43 5.08
C ASN A 54 26.06 -0.62 4.21
N ASP A 55 26.12 -0.45 2.90
CA ASP A 55 25.61 -1.36 1.89
C ASP A 55 26.66 -2.36 1.38
N SER A 56 27.85 -2.34 1.99
CA SER A 56 28.93 -3.27 1.67
C SER A 56 28.78 -4.63 2.41
N ALA A 57 29.57 -5.62 2.00
CA ALA A 57 29.57 -6.95 2.61
C ALA A 57 30.42 -7.06 3.90
N SER A 58 31.12 -5.98 4.31
CA SER A 58 31.99 -5.96 5.50
C SER A 58 31.66 -4.77 6.40
N ALA A 59 31.97 -4.87 7.68
CA ALA A 59 31.81 -3.77 8.63
C ALA A 59 32.71 -2.59 8.26
N VAL A 60 32.18 -1.35 8.35
CA VAL A 60 32.86 -0.10 8.00
C VAL A 60 32.97 0.76 9.25
N ALA A 61 34.19 1.20 9.57
CA ALA A 61 34.41 2.21 10.60
C ALA A 61 34.05 3.62 10.06
N TRP A 62 33.25 4.37 10.81
CA TRP A 62 32.80 5.70 10.42
C TRP A 62 32.96 6.70 11.56
N THR A 63 33.53 7.86 11.22
CA THR A 63 33.61 9.01 12.13
C THR A 63 32.82 10.17 11.54
N PHE A 64 31.87 10.69 12.28
CA PHE A 64 31.09 11.86 11.87
C PHE A 64 31.96 13.12 11.89
N PRO A 65 32.13 13.82 10.73
CA PRO A 65 32.92 15.04 10.70
C PRO A 65 32.26 16.12 11.59
N PRO A 66 33.05 16.91 12.31
CA PRO A 66 32.51 17.97 13.17
C PRO A 66 31.82 19.09 12.38
N PHE A 67 32.21 19.30 11.12
CA PHE A 67 31.60 20.24 10.20
C PHE A 67 31.47 19.61 8.81
N ILE A 68 30.34 19.92 8.15
CA ILE A 68 30.09 19.51 6.76
C ILE A 68 29.92 20.78 5.92
N PRO A 69 30.77 21.04 4.94
CA PRO A 69 30.62 22.17 4.03
C PRO A 69 29.27 22.10 3.33
N CYS A 70 28.54 23.22 3.32
CA CYS A 70 27.30 23.30 2.54
C CYS A 70 27.27 24.58 1.70
N ARG A 71 26.65 24.48 0.52
CA ARG A 71 26.33 25.60 -0.36
C ARG A 71 24.85 25.71 -0.51
N SER A 72 24.32 26.92 -0.53
CA SER A 72 22.92 27.17 -0.81
C SER A 72 22.71 27.66 -2.22
N THR A 73 21.75 27.08 -2.92
CA THR A 73 21.26 27.60 -4.20
C THR A 73 19.86 28.16 -3.96
N GLY A 74 19.61 29.42 -4.34
CA GLY A 74 18.29 30.07 -4.13
C GLY A 74 18.24 31.09 -2.98
N ALA A 75 19.30 31.26 -2.18
CA ALA A 75 19.39 32.33 -1.18
C ALA A 75 20.50 33.30 -1.51
N SER A 76 20.29 34.59 -1.19
CA SER A 76 21.24 35.70 -1.49
C SER A 76 22.47 35.72 -0.55
N ALA A 77 22.50 34.88 0.49
CA ALA A 77 23.58 34.83 1.47
C ALA A 77 24.20 33.43 1.58
N ALA A 78 25.53 33.39 1.72
CA ALA A 78 26.25 32.15 2.01
C ALA A 78 25.80 31.61 3.38
N LEU A 79 25.47 30.34 3.42
CA LEU A 79 25.12 29.65 4.70
C LEU A 79 26.41 29.15 5.37
N PRO A 80 26.46 29.14 6.71
CA PRO A 80 27.53 28.48 7.43
C PRO A 80 27.47 26.96 7.23
N ASP A 81 28.62 26.30 7.39
CA ASP A 81 28.70 24.84 7.37
C ASP A 81 27.77 24.20 8.43
N LEU A 82 27.33 22.98 8.14
CA LEU A 82 26.59 22.20 9.15
C LEU A 82 27.55 21.84 10.29
N ALA A 83 27.16 22.16 11.51
CA ALA A 83 27.91 21.83 12.70
C ALA A 83 27.28 20.62 13.44
N LEU A 84 28.09 19.63 13.80
CA LEU A 84 27.66 18.46 14.55
C LEU A 84 27.14 18.87 15.95
N GLU A 85 25.94 18.43 16.32
CA GLU A 85 25.34 18.80 17.61
C GLU A 85 26.08 18.24 18.82
N LYS A 86 26.56 16.99 18.71
CA LYS A 86 27.31 16.31 19.75
C LYS A 86 28.45 15.52 19.13
N PRO A 87 29.68 15.66 19.61
CA PRO A 87 30.78 14.83 19.19
C PRO A 87 30.41 13.35 19.34
N THR A 88 30.57 12.60 18.28
CA THR A 88 30.26 11.17 18.26
C THR A 88 31.59 10.41 18.09
N PRO A 89 31.88 9.40 18.92
CA PRO A 89 33.07 8.57 18.72
C PRO A 89 32.98 7.83 17.38
N GLU A 90 34.10 7.25 16.96
CA GLU A 90 34.13 6.33 15.82
C GLU A 90 33.17 5.16 16.08
N VAL A 91 32.34 4.87 15.09
CA VAL A 91 31.33 3.81 15.16
C VAL A 91 31.58 2.77 14.08
N LEU A 92 31.55 1.50 14.43
CA LEU A 92 31.58 0.40 13.48
C LEU A 92 30.17 0.13 12.97
N ILE A 93 29.97 0.19 11.65
CA ILE A 93 28.68 -0.03 11.00
C ILE A 93 28.70 -1.43 10.36
N GLU A 94 27.90 -2.34 10.87
CA GLU A 94 27.75 -3.69 10.33
C GLU A 94 27.10 -3.66 8.92
N PRO A 95 27.33 -4.68 8.08
CA PRO A 95 26.69 -4.81 6.78
C PRO A 95 25.17 -4.70 6.86
N GLY A 96 24.57 -3.91 5.98
CA GLY A 96 23.13 -3.66 5.94
C GLY A 96 22.58 -2.79 7.09
N SER A 97 23.47 -2.26 7.97
CA SER A 97 23.10 -1.39 9.08
C SER A 97 23.38 0.07 8.78
N PHE A 98 22.80 0.97 9.56
CA PHE A 98 23.04 2.39 9.44
C PHE A 98 23.26 3.06 10.80
N VAL A 99 23.96 4.19 10.80
CA VAL A 99 24.10 5.08 11.93
C VAL A 99 23.70 6.49 11.53
N ARG A 100 23.35 7.33 12.53
CA ARG A 100 22.90 8.69 12.27
C ARG A 100 23.46 9.66 13.27
N ALA A 101 23.69 10.91 12.83
CA ALA A 101 24.04 12.03 13.69
C ALA A 101 23.30 13.30 13.27
N ASN A 102 23.00 14.15 14.25
CA ASN A 102 22.33 15.42 14.02
C ASN A 102 23.36 16.54 13.85
N TYR A 103 23.12 17.36 12.86
CA TYR A 103 23.85 18.59 12.56
C TYR A 103 22.92 19.79 12.70
N ARG A 104 23.46 20.95 13.02
CA ARG A 104 22.72 22.21 13.03
C ARG A 104 23.20 23.14 11.95
N VAL A 105 22.24 23.81 11.31
CA VAL A 105 22.49 24.89 10.36
C VAL A 105 21.65 26.10 10.74
N ARG A 106 22.20 27.29 10.69
CA ARG A 106 21.44 28.52 10.92
C ARG A 106 20.93 29.02 9.58
N LEU A 107 19.62 29.11 9.44
CA LEU A 107 18.99 29.63 8.26
C LEU A 107 18.76 31.15 8.37
N PRO A 108 18.69 31.90 7.25
CA PRO A 108 18.29 33.30 7.24
C PRO A 108 16.90 33.49 7.84
N GLU A 109 16.69 34.61 8.54
CA GLU A 109 15.40 34.93 9.20
C GLU A 109 14.22 35.04 8.24
N ARG A 110 14.46 35.29 6.95
CA ARG A 110 13.47 35.27 5.88
C ARG A 110 13.92 34.34 4.78
N LEU A 111 13.35 33.18 4.76
CA LEU A 111 13.41 32.25 3.62
C LEU A 111 12.18 32.53 2.76
N GLU A 112 12.37 33.13 1.61
CA GLU A 112 11.33 33.25 0.57
C GLU A 112 11.54 32.11 -0.44
N GLY A 113 10.62 31.12 -0.43
CA GLY A 113 10.68 30.00 -1.37
C GLY A 113 11.48 28.80 -0.89
N ARG A 114 12.18 28.14 -1.82
CA ARG A 114 12.95 26.91 -1.59
C ARG A 114 14.43 27.20 -1.46
N LEU A 115 15.06 26.57 -0.48
CA LEU A 115 16.50 26.58 -0.28
C LEU A 115 17.05 25.18 -0.55
N ILE A 116 17.96 25.05 -1.51
CA ILE A 116 18.65 23.81 -1.82
C ILE A 116 20.02 23.85 -1.18
N LEU A 117 20.32 22.86 -0.32
CA LEU A 117 21.63 22.66 0.30
C LEU A 117 22.39 21.58 -0.47
N GLU A 118 23.54 21.96 -1.01
CA GLU A 118 24.49 21.05 -1.63
C GLU A 118 25.69 20.85 -0.69
N PHE A 119 26.27 19.64 -0.71
CA PHE A 119 27.34 19.23 0.20
C PHE A 119 28.64 18.96 -0.57
N PRO A 120 29.43 19.99 -0.91
CA PRO A 120 30.65 19.83 -1.67
C PRO A 120 31.63 18.86 -1.00
N GLY A 121 32.13 17.88 -1.74
CA GLY A 121 33.05 16.87 -1.22
C GLY A 121 32.41 15.74 -0.43
N THR A 122 31.07 15.76 -0.24
CA THR A 122 30.31 14.68 0.38
C THR A 122 29.44 14.02 -0.68
N PRO A 123 29.54 12.71 -0.95
CA PRO A 123 28.75 12.02 -1.97
C PRO A 123 27.31 11.78 -1.46
N ALA A 124 26.55 12.85 -1.29
CA ALA A 124 25.16 12.82 -0.83
C ALA A 124 24.29 13.68 -1.75
N ALA A 125 23.02 13.31 -1.87
CA ALA A 125 22.04 14.08 -2.61
C ALA A 125 21.79 15.46 -1.95
N PRO A 126 21.49 16.52 -2.75
CA PRO A 126 21.10 17.82 -2.21
C PRO A 126 19.88 17.74 -1.31
N LEU A 127 19.85 18.54 -0.23
CA LEU A 127 18.72 18.64 0.68
C LEU A 127 17.89 19.87 0.35
N VAL A 128 16.59 19.71 0.14
CA VAL A 128 15.66 20.82 -0.11
C VAL A 128 14.96 21.21 1.19
N LEU A 129 15.06 22.49 1.55
CA LEU A 129 14.36 23.09 2.68
C LEU A 129 13.30 24.07 2.17
N GLU A 130 12.08 23.97 2.65
CA GLU A 130 10.97 24.88 2.31
C GLU A 130 10.74 25.88 3.46
N ALA A 131 10.43 27.14 3.11
CA ALA A 131 10.01 28.13 4.08
C ALA A 131 8.64 27.75 4.64
N ALA A 132 8.46 27.83 5.96
CA ALA A 132 7.14 27.71 6.56
C ALA A 132 6.29 28.92 6.14
N GLU A 133 5.12 28.69 5.54
CA GLU A 133 4.16 29.75 5.23
C GLU A 133 3.72 30.44 6.53
N THR A 134 4.11 31.72 6.67
CA THR A 134 3.59 32.57 7.73
C THR A 134 2.19 33.01 7.34
N GLN A 135 1.15 32.47 7.99
CA GLN A 135 -0.19 33.04 7.87
C GLN A 135 -0.19 34.45 8.45
N SER A 136 -0.07 35.45 7.58
CA SER A 136 -0.34 36.85 7.91
C SER A 136 -1.84 37.10 7.74
N GLY A 137 -2.63 37.01 8.83
CA GLY A 137 -3.97 37.54 8.90
C GLY A 137 -3.94 39.01 9.30
N PRO A 138 -4.83 39.89 8.78
CA PRO A 138 -4.84 41.30 9.11
C PRO A 138 -5.46 41.59 10.49
N LEU A 139 -4.80 42.43 11.25
CA LEU A 139 -5.33 43.06 12.46
C LEU A 139 -6.39 44.11 12.09
N ALA A 140 -7.63 43.95 12.55
CA ALA A 140 -8.55 45.04 12.74
C ALA A 140 -9.50 44.81 13.92
N GLY A 141 -9.40 45.62 14.89
CA GLY A 141 -10.14 46.25 15.91
C GLY A 141 -11.46 45.68 16.47
N ALA A 142 -11.38 45.46 17.80
CA ALA A 142 -12.38 45.75 18.82
C ALA A 142 -13.88 45.47 18.57
N ALA A 143 -14.44 44.50 19.30
CA ALA A 143 -15.57 44.65 20.25
C ALA A 143 -15.94 43.28 20.87
N VAL A 144 -15.96 43.24 22.22
CA VAL A 144 -16.54 42.13 23.00
C VAL A 144 -18.05 42.34 23.03
N PRO A 145 -18.89 41.31 22.83
CA PRO A 145 -19.70 40.81 23.91
C PRO A 145 -19.97 39.29 23.95
N LYS A 146 -19.92 38.77 25.20
CA LYS A 146 -20.70 37.69 25.84
C LYS A 146 -20.93 36.34 25.14
N GLU A 147 -20.32 35.35 25.86
CA GLU A 147 -20.85 34.01 26.15
C GLU A 147 -22.00 33.44 25.30
N SER A 148 -21.61 32.44 24.53
CA SER A 148 -22.38 31.22 24.38
C SER A 148 -21.41 30.05 24.36
N VAL A 149 -21.57 29.17 25.34
CA VAL A 149 -20.86 27.89 25.45
C VAL A 149 -21.28 27.01 24.28
N SER A 150 -20.47 26.97 23.23
CA SER A 150 -20.53 25.95 22.21
C SER A 150 -19.32 25.03 22.39
N ARG A 151 -19.65 23.77 22.60
CA ARG A 151 -18.78 22.60 22.64
C ARG A 151 -17.73 22.69 21.54
N PRO A 152 -16.47 22.31 21.79
CA PRO A 152 -15.49 22.21 20.71
C PRO A 152 -15.94 21.13 19.73
N GLU A 153 -16.22 21.52 18.51
CA GLU A 153 -16.32 20.60 17.39
C GLU A 153 -14.94 19.95 17.21
N ASP A 154 -14.94 18.64 17.37
CA ASP A 154 -13.84 17.75 17.09
C ASP A 154 -13.33 17.95 15.66
N SER A 155 -12.29 18.74 15.50
CA SER A 155 -11.41 18.65 14.35
C SER A 155 -10.54 17.39 14.48
N GLN A 156 -11.17 16.23 14.30
CA GLN A 156 -10.44 14.99 14.13
C GLN A 156 -9.70 15.03 12.78
N PRO A 157 -8.38 14.77 12.76
CA PRO A 157 -7.67 14.58 11.50
C PRO A 157 -8.33 13.43 10.76
N ALA A 158 -8.68 13.71 9.51
CA ALA A 158 -9.29 12.75 8.62
C ALA A 158 -8.36 11.55 8.45
N LEU A 159 -8.74 10.42 9.04
CA LEU A 159 -8.25 9.13 8.62
C LEU A 159 -8.80 8.84 7.23
N ALA A 160 -8.16 9.47 6.27
CA ALA A 160 -8.19 8.95 4.96
C ALA A 160 -7.49 7.58 5.02
N ALA A 161 -8.20 6.51 4.72
CA ALA A 161 -7.62 5.57 3.79
C ALA A 161 -7.46 6.42 2.52
N GLU A 162 -6.45 7.31 2.56
CA GLU A 162 -6.05 8.08 1.40
C GLU A 162 -5.83 7.04 0.33
N ARG A 163 -6.54 7.15 -0.77
CA ARG A 163 -6.10 6.57 -2.02
C ARG A 163 -4.65 7.03 -2.12
N TYR A 164 -3.75 6.11 -1.95
CA TYR A 164 -2.34 6.32 -2.19
C TYR A 164 -2.22 6.69 -3.68
N GLY A 165 -2.37 7.95 -4.02
CA GLY A 165 -2.45 8.43 -5.39
C GLY A 165 -3.10 9.79 -5.58
N ASP A 166 -3.97 10.26 -4.66
CA ASP A 166 -4.76 11.47 -4.86
C ASP A 166 -4.10 12.76 -4.31
N ARG A 167 -2.88 12.70 -3.77
CA ARG A 167 -2.10 13.92 -3.52
C ARG A 167 -1.45 14.35 -4.82
N GLU A 168 -1.90 15.47 -5.35
CA GLU A 168 -1.15 16.17 -6.40
C GLU A 168 0.30 16.34 -5.92
N PRO A 169 1.29 15.91 -6.71
CA PRO A 169 2.67 16.21 -6.41
C PRO A 169 2.84 17.72 -6.51
N SER A 170 3.13 18.38 -5.41
CA SER A 170 3.56 19.77 -5.40
C SER A 170 4.72 19.92 -6.41
N GLY A 171 4.41 20.42 -7.60
CA GLY A 171 5.21 21.11 -8.61
C GLY A 171 6.60 20.61 -9.01
N GLU A 172 7.15 19.55 -8.41
CA GLU A 172 8.42 18.95 -8.81
C GLU A 172 8.17 17.73 -9.67
N GLY A 173 8.81 17.69 -10.83
CA GLY A 173 8.84 16.53 -11.70
C GLY A 173 9.18 15.27 -10.91
N PRO A 174 8.67 14.08 -11.32
CA PRO A 174 8.92 12.86 -10.59
C PRO A 174 10.43 12.67 -10.45
N ASP A 175 10.91 12.54 -9.21
CA ASP A 175 12.22 11.97 -8.97
C ASP A 175 12.14 10.50 -9.42
N LEU A 176 12.45 10.29 -10.68
CA LEU A 176 12.39 8.99 -11.36
C LEU A 176 13.43 8.02 -10.78
N TYR A 177 14.28 8.49 -9.88
CA TYR A 177 15.39 7.73 -9.30
C TYR A 177 15.16 7.34 -7.83
N ASP A 178 14.04 7.76 -7.20
CA ASP A 178 13.67 7.25 -5.88
C ASP A 178 12.76 6.00 -6.02
N PRO A 179 13.31 4.77 -5.88
CA PRO A 179 12.54 3.53 -6.01
C PRO A 179 11.40 3.43 -4.98
N GLY A 180 11.58 4.01 -3.78
CA GLY A 180 10.57 4.03 -2.74
C GLY A 180 9.34 4.84 -3.15
N ARG A 181 9.56 6.05 -3.67
CA ARG A 181 8.47 6.91 -4.17
C ARG A 181 7.74 6.30 -5.36
N LEU A 182 8.48 5.70 -6.30
CA LEU A 182 7.87 4.98 -7.43
C LEU A 182 7.00 3.84 -6.93
N PHE A 183 7.52 3.01 -6.03
CA PHE A 183 6.78 1.89 -5.47
C PHE A 183 5.50 2.35 -4.77
N HIS A 184 5.57 3.36 -3.90
CA HIS A 184 4.40 3.88 -3.17
C HIS A 184 3.32 4.49 -4.08
N ARG A 185 3.68 5.08 -5.22
CA ARG A 185 2.71 5.62 -6.19
C ARG A 185 1.93 4.55 -6.92
N HIS A 186 2.52 3.38 -7.09
CA HIS A 186 1.94 2.27 -7.84
C HIS A 186 1.25 1.24 -6.95
N PHE A 187 1.67 1.12 -5.68
CA PHE A 187 1.25 0.08 -4.76
C PHE A 187 0.05 0.51 -3.92
N SER A 188 -0.96 -0.37 -3.80
CA SER A 188 -2.14 -0.13 -2.96
C SER A 188 -2.75 -1.43 -2.45
N GLY A 189 -3.56 -1.36 -1.38
CA GLY A 189 -4.41 -2.47 -0.96
C GLY A 189 -5.41 -2.84 -2.06
N TYR A 190 -5.84 -4.11 -2.06
CA TYR A 190 -6.79 -4.61 -3.07
C TYR A 190 -8.01 -5.28 -2.43
N GLU A 191 -7.91 -6.52 -1.98
CA GLU A 191 -8.91 -7.19 -1.15
C GLU A 191 -8.52 -7.01 0.34
N PRO A 192 -9.39 -7.32 1.33
CA PRO A 192 -9.05 -7.17 2.73
C PRO A 192 -7.77 -7.88 3.14
N PHE A 193 -6.93 -7.23 3.94
CA PHE A 193 -5.71 -7.80 4.49
C PHE A 193 -5.91 -8.02 5.99
N TYR A 194 -6.04 -9.28 6.42
CA TYR A 194 -6.40 -9.63 7.79
C TYR A 194 -5.69 -10.87 8.31
N PHE A 195 -5.66 -10.98 9.66
CA PHE A 195 -5.34 -12.19 10.41
C PHE A 195 -6.42 -12.40 11.48
N ILE A 196 -7.08 -13.55 11.45
CA ILE A 196 -8.23 -13.88 12.31
C ILE A 196 -8.12 -15.29 12.86
N LEU A 197 -8.65 -15.48 14.09
CA LEU A 197 -8.64 -16.72 14.84
C LEU A 197 -10.06 -17.11 15.25
N GLY A 198 -10.33 -18.40 15.33
CA GLY A 198 -11.60 -18.96 15.76
C GLY A 198 -11.44 -20.26 16.55
N PRO A 199 -12.53 -20.79 17.11
CA PRO A 199 -12.47 -22.00 17.91
C PRO A 199 -12.31 -23.28 17.08
N ASP A 200 -12.82 -23.28 15.83
CA ASP A 200 -12.91 -24.48 15.00
C ASP A 200 -11.71 -24.65 14.08
N SER A 201 -11.30 -25.89 13.86
CA SER A 201 -10.21 -26.24 12.94
C SER A 201 -10.66 -26.13 11.47
N PRO A 202 -9.86 -25.47 10.59
CA PRO A 202 -8.65 -24.72 10.85
C PRO A 202 -8.96 -23.41 11.58
N ASN A 203 -8.31 -23.22 12.71
CA ASN A 203 -8.68 -22.15 13.63
C ASN A 203 -8.08 -20.78 13.32
N ALA A 204 -7.10 -20.71 12.42
CA ALA A 204 -6.55 -19.43 11.93
C ALA A 204 -6.78 -19.27 10.43
N LYS A 205 -7.02 -18.04 10.03
CA LYS A 205 -7.10 -17.63 8.62
C LYS A 205 -6.45 -16.28 8.43
N PHE A 206 -5.62 -16.14 7.40
CA PHE A 206 -5.13 -14.84 7.00
C PHE A 206 -5.29 -14.62 5.51
N GLN A 207 -5.35 -13.37 5.13
CA GLN A 207 -5.34 -12.93 3.74
C GLN A 207 -4.40 -11.75 3.59
N ILE A 208 -3.52 -11.84 2.59
CA ILE A 208 -2.64 -10.78 2.12
C ILE A 208 -3.11 -10.40 0.73
N SER A 209 -3.34 -9.11 0.49
CA SER A 209 -3.80 -8.67 -0.83
C SER A 209 -3.34 -7.27 -1.16
N PHE A 210 -2.83 -7.11 -2.38
CA PHE A 210 -2.38 -5.83 -2.92
C PHE A 210 -2.52 -5.79 -4.43
N LYS A 211 -2.48 -4.59 -4.98
CA LYS A 211 -2.39 -4.34 -6.41
C LYS A 211 -1.31 -3.31 -6.73
N TYR A 212 -0.74 -3.43 -7.90
CA TYR A 212 0.29 -2.55 -8.44
C TYR A 212 -0.21 -1.95 -9.76
N GLN A 213 -0.38 -0.63 -9.80
CA GLN A 213 -0.79 0.09 -10.99
C GLN A 213 0.38 0.15 -11.97
N LEU A 214 0.23 -0.39 -13.18
CA LEU A 214 1.31 -0.47 -14.16
C LEU A 214 1.69 0.91 -14.72
N ILE A 215 0.69 1.76 -14.96
CA ILE A 215 0.86 3.08 -15.57
C ILE A 215 0.10 4.10 -14.71
N THR A 216 0.81 5.06 -14.13
CA THR A 216 0.19 6.12 -13.33
C THR A 216 -0.22 7.31 -14.21
N GLN A 217 -1.20 8.07 -13.75
CA GLN A 217 -1.64 9.32 -14.39
C GLN A 217 -0.57 10.42 -14.38
N TYR A 218 0.44 10.32 -13.52
CA TYR A 218 1.51 11.31 -13.38
C TYR A 218 2.63 11.14 -14.42
N GLY A 219 2.74 9.98 -15.05
CA GLY A 219 3.73 9.72 -16.09
C GLY A 219 3.26 10.21 -17.47
N ALA A 220 4.20 10.50 -18.37
CA ALA A 220 3.91 11.00 -19.72
C ALA A 220 2.95 10.08 -20.51
N LEU A 221 3.07 8.75 -20.35
CA LEU A 221 2.19 7.79 -21.00
C LEU A 221 0.77 7.90 -20.46
N GLY A 222 0.59 7.96 -19.13
CA GLY A 222 -0.74 8.07 -18.52
C GLY A 222 -1.42 9.40 -18.83
N GLN A 223 -0.66 10.49 -18.93
CA GLN A 223 -1.20 11.79 -19.34
C GLN A 223 -1.63 11.79 -20.82
N LYS A 224 -0.84 11.19 -21.71
CA LYS A 224 -1.14 11.10 -23.14
C LYS A 224 -2.26 10.11 -23.44
N THR A 225 -2.33 9.01 -22.70
CA THR A 225 -3.29 7.91 -22.90
C THR A 225 -3.95 7.51 -21.57
N PRO A 226 -4.88 8.32 -21.01
CA PRO A 226 -5.43 8.13 -19.66
C PRO A 226 -6.09 6.77 -19.42
N TRP A 227 -6.62 6.12 -20.45
CA TRP A 227 -7.21 4.79 -20.31
C TRP A 227 -6.19 3.72 -19.90
N THR A 228 -4.89 3.89 -20.18
CA THR A 228 -3.85 2.94 -19.79
C THR A 228 -3.62 2.88 -18.29
N THR A 229 -4.03 3.89 -17.54
CA THR A 229 -3.87 3.95 -16.08
C THR A 229 -4.74 2.92 -15.33
N GLY A 230 -5.70 2.32 -16.02
CA GLY A 230 -6.55 1.27 -15.46
C GLY A 230 -5.86 -0.10 -15.31
N PHE A 231 -4.70 -0.33 -15.91
CA PHE A 231 -4.02 -1.63 -15.85
C PHE A 231 -3.26 -1.84 -14.54
N HIS A 232 -3.53 -2.96 -13.88
CA HIS A 232 -2.90 -3.35 -12.62
C HIS A 232 -2.50 -4.82 -12.64
N LEU A 233 -1.40 -5.12 -11.96
CA LEU A 233 -1.12 -6.47 -11.46
C LEU A 233 -1.62 -6.55 -10.04
N ALA A 234 -2.32 -7.62 -9.68
CA ALA A 234 -2.76 -7.84 -8.32
C ALA A 234 -2.38 -9.24 -7.84
N TYR A 235 -2.30 -9.35 -6.53
CA TYR A 235 -2.02 -10.61 -5.87
C TYR A 235 -2.86 -10.71 -4.61
N THR A 236 -3.51 -11.86 -4.43
CA THR A 236 -4.19 -12.21 -3.18
C THR A 236 -3.76 -13.59 -2.76
N GLN A 237 -3.38 -13.74 -1.51
CA GLN A 237 -3.11 -15.03 -0.88
C GLN A 237 -4.05 -15.20 0.31
N THR A 238 -4.74 -16.33 0.38
CA THR A 238 -5.55 -16.73 1.54
C THR A 238 -4.99 -18.03 2.06
N ALA A 239 -4.74 -18.12 3.37
CA ALA A 239 -4.27 -19.36 4.00
C ALA A 239 -5.16 -19.72 5.18
N LEU A 240 -5.44 -21.01 5.30
CA LEU A 240 -6.11 -21.66 6.42
C LEU A 240 -5.07 -22.43 7.21
N TRP A 241 -4.92 -22.09 8.47
CA TRP A 241 -3.84 -22.56 9.33
C TRP A 241 -4.41 -23.22 10.58
N ASP A 242 -3.99 -24.45 10.87
CA ASP A 242 -4.45 -25.20 12.04
C ASP A 242 -3.40 -25.14 13.16
N LEU A 243 -3.53 -24.13 14.00
CA LEU A 243 -2.58 -23.89 15.11
C LEU A 243 -2.70 -24.91 16.24
N ASN A 244 -3.79 -25.67 16.28
CA ASN A 244 -4.05 -26.63 17.35
C ASN A 244 -3.47 -28.03 17.07
N LYS A 245 -3.07 -28.31 15.82
CA LYS A 245 -2.44 -29.58 15.46
C LYS A 245 -0.94 -29.57 15.72
N PRO A 246 -0.34 -30.73 15.98
CA PRO A 246 1.12 -30.87 16.05
C PRO A 246 1.79 -30.26 14.80
N SER A 247 2.87 -29.51 15.00
CA SER A 247 3.57 -28.76 13.95
C SER A 247 2.75 -27.67 13.26
N ALA A 248 1.56 -27.33 13.76
CA ALA A 248 0.69 -26.26 13.28
C ALA A 248 0.65 -26.19 11.73
N PRO A 249 0.12 -27.20 11.01
CA PRO A 249 0.19 -27.25 9.55
C PRO A 249 -0.77 -26.27 8.89
N PHE A 250 -0.41 -25.75 7.71
CA PHE A 250 -1.37 -25.15 6.81
C PHE A 250 -2.26 -26.22 6.20
N LEU A 251 -3.57 -26.10 6.38
CA LEU A 251 -4.55 -26.95 5.70
C LEU A 251 -4.50 -26.70 4.20
N ASP A 252 -4.56 -25.42 3.82
CA ASP A 252 -4.56 -24.99 2.44
C ASP A 252 -4.07 -23.54 2.33
N SER A 253 -3.45 -23.23 1.21
CA SER A 253 -3.08 -21.87 0.82
C SER A 253 -3.55 -21.65 -0.62
N SER A 254 -4.22 -20.56 -0.90
CA SER A 254 -4.68 -20.20 -2.23
C SER A 254 -3.94 -18.96 -2.71
N TYR A 255 -3.22 -19.08 -3.81
CA TYR A 255 -2.40 -18.06 -4.45
C TYR A 255 -3.13 -17.55 -5.69
N LYS A 256 -3.39 -16.24 -5.76
CA LYS A 256 -4.25 -15.62 -6.79
C LYS A 256 -3.54 -14.45 -7.46
N PRO A 257 -2.54 -14.68 -8.34
CA PRO A 257 -2.05 -13.63 -9.23
C PRO A 257 -3.12 -13.24 -10.24
N GLU A 258 -3.18 -11.95 -10.56
CA GLU A 258 -4.24 -11.37 -11.35
C GLU A 258 -3.72 -10.21 -12.22
N LEU A 259 -4.13 -10.16 -13.48
CA LEU A 259 -4.02 -9.00 -14.34
C LEU A 259 -5.40 -8.41 -14.51
N LEU A 260 -5.57 -7.15 -14.14
CA LEU A 260 -6.88 -6.50 -14.18
C LEU A 260 -6.83 -5.12 -14.82
N TYR A 261 -7.98 -4.70 -15.30
CA TYR A 261 -8.28 -3.35 -15.74
C TYR A 261 -9.39 -2.78 -14.87
N LEU A 262 -9.12 -1.66 -14.20
CA LEU A 262 -10.08 -0.96 -13.36
C LEU A 262 -10.38 0.41 -13.95
N LYS A 263 -11.66 0.70 -14.14
CA LYS A 263 -12.17 2.02 -14.47
C LYS A 263 -13.12 2.46 -13.35
N GLU A 264 -12.64 3.37 -12.53
CA GLU A 264 -13.48 4.00 -11.51
C GLU A 264 -14.39 5.04 -12.15
N ARG A 265 -15.57 5.25 -11.54
CA ARG A 265 -16.53 6.29 -11.94
C ARG A 265 -16.90 6.24 -13.44
N VAL A 266 -17.16 5.03 -13.94
CA VAL A 266 -17.72 4.86 -15.29
C VAL A 266 -19.04 5.63 -15.43
N PHE A 267 -19.79 5.72 -14.32
CA PHE A 267 -20.99 6.51 -14.16
C PHE A 267 -20.99 7.18 -12.78
N GLY A 268 -21.56 8.39 -12.69
CA GLY A 268 -21.58 9.17 -11.45
C GLY A 268 -20.32 9.99 -11.26
N GLY A 269 -20.37 11.30 -11.62
CA GLY A 269 -19.29 12.26 -11.37
C GLY A 269 -19.33 12.82 -9.94
N GLU A 270 -18.34 13.65 -9.57
CA GLU A 270 -18.25 14.34 -8.27
C GLU A 270 -19.54 15.11 -7.89
N LYS A 271 -20.28 15.58 -8.88
CA LYS A 271 -21.55 16.31 -8.71
C LYS A 271 -22.78 15.41 -8.57
N SER A 272 -22.66 14.10 -8.80
CA SER A 272 -23.80 13.14 -8.75
C SER A 272 -24.13 12.64 -7.35
N GLY A 273 -23.41 13.09 -6.34
CA GLY A 273 -23.68 13.06 -4.89
C GLY A 273 -23.97 11.71 -4.23
N SER A 274 -24.63 10.78 -4.88
CA SER A 274 -25.13 9.57 -4.21
C SER A 274 -25.09 8.27 -5.01
N LEU A 275 -24.71 8.31 -6.29
CA LEU A 275 -24.65 7.11 -7.13
C LEU A 275 -23.37 7.08 -7.94
N ARG A 276 -22.60 5.98 -7.85
CA ARG A 276 -21.35 5.78 -8.58
C ARG A 276 -21.23 4.31 -9.04
N LEU A 277 -20.75 4.12 -10.25
CA LEU A 277 -20.45 2.80 -10.81
C LEU A 277 -18.96 2.72 -11.14
N ASP A 278 -18.28 1.75 -10.56
CA ASP A 278 -16.94 1.33 -10.94
C ASP A 278 -17.01 0.03 -11.74
N LEU A 279 -16.11 -0.14 -12.71
CA LEU A 279 -16.03 -1.34 -13.53
C LEU A 279 -14.62 -1.89 -13.51
N GLN A 280 -14.50 -3.17 -13.14
CA GLN A 280 -13.26 -3.91 -13.21
C GLN A 280 -13.46 -5.15 -14.08
N THR A 281 -12.45 -5.51 -14.83
CA THR A 281 -12.37 -6.78 -15.56
C THR A 281 -10.97 -7.35 -15.44
N GLY A 282 -10.80 -8.65 -15.53
CA GLY A 282 -9.48 -9.21 -15.36
C GLY A 282 -9.42 -10.70 -15.66
N PHE A 283 -8.17 -11.16 -15.61
CA PHE A 283 -7.81 -12.55 -15.69
C PHE A 283 -7.08 -12.94 -14.40
N GLN A 284 -7.57 -13.95 -13.69
CA GLN A 284 -7.03 -14.44 -12.44
C GLN A 284 -6.70 -15.92 -12.54
N HIS A 285 -5.48 -16.27 -12.15
CA HIS A 285 -5.10 -17.63 -11.81
C HIS A 285 -5.33 -17.87 -10.32
N GLU A 286 -5.80 -19.04 -9.93
CA GLU A 286 -5.86 -19.48 -8.53
C GLU A 286 -5.30 -20.89 -8.44
N SER A 287 -4.31 -21.12 -7.55
CA SER A 287 -3.75 -22.43 -7.28
C SER A 287 -3.40 -22.58 -5.80
N ASN A 288 -3.36 -23.82 -5.33
CA ASN A 288 -2.95 -24.09 -3.94
C ASN A 288 -1.47 -24.45 -3.79
N GLY A 289 -0.70 -24.50 -4.88
CA GLY A 289 0.74 -24.76 -4.85
C GLY A 289 1.13 -26.18 -4.41
N LYS A 290 0.16 -27.12 -4.40
CA LYS A 290 0.42 -28.54 -4.13
C LYS A 290 0.54 -29.32 -5.42
N ASP A 291 1.07 -30.55 -5.33
CA ASP A 291 1.19 -31.49 -6.44
C ASP A 291 0.33 -32.75 -6.22
N GLY A 292 0.30 -33.63 -7.23
CA GLY A 292 -0.39 -34.90 -7.19
C GLY A 292 -1.88 -34.77 -6.92
N LEU A 293 -2.42 -35.63 -6.05
CA LEU A 293 -3.85 -35.70 -5.75
C LEU A 293 -4.39 -34.48 -5.00
N ASP A 294 -3.51 -33.71 -4.37
CA ASP A 294 -3.85 -32.50 -3.64
C ASP A 294 -3.72 -31.23 -4.50
N SER A 295 -3.26 -31.36 -5.75
CA SER A 295 -3.20 -30.24 -6.69
C SER A 295 -4.58 -29.68 -6.98
N ARG A 296 -4.73 -28.35 -6.87
CA ARG A 296 -5.92 -27.61 -7.28
C ARG A 296 -5.51 -26.35 -8.00
N SER A 297 -6.05 -26.14 -9.19
CA SER A 297 -5.80 -24.91 -9.95
C SER A 297 -6.98 -24.56 -10.85
N LEU A 298 -7.15 -23.28 -11.10
CA LEU A 298 -8.13 -22.77 -12.03
C LEU A 298 -7.72 -21.42 -12.60
N ASN A 299 -8.22 -21.09 -13.76
CA ASN A 299 -8.13 -19.78 -14.37
C ASN A 299 -9.53 -19.23 -14.63
N VAL A 300 -9.72 -17.95 -14.38
CA VAL A 300 -10.98 -17.28 -14.66
C VAL A 300 -10.77 -15.95 -15.35
N ALA A 301 -11.62 -15.65 -16.32
CA ALA A 301 -11.87 -14.28 -16.74
C ALA A 301 -13.16 -13.81 -16.09
N TYR A 302 -13.19 -12.55 -15.68
CA TYR A 302 -14.34 -12.01 -14.94
C TYR A 302 -14.62 -10.55 -15.31
N LEU A 303 -15.86 -10.15 -15.00
CA LEU A 303 -16.31 -8.77 -14.96
C LEU A 303 -16.73 -8.46 -13.52
N ARG A 304 -16.44 -7.25 -13.02
CA ARG A 304 -16.77 -6.86 -11.64
C ARG A 304 -17.30 -5.42 -11.61
N PRO A 305 -18.58 -5.20 -11.96
CA PRO A 305 -19.24 -3.94 -11.67
C PRO A 305 -19.45 -3.78 -10.16
N THR A 306 -19.23 -2.56 -9.66
CA THR A 306 -19.53 -2.17 -8.28
C THR A 306 -20.36 -0.89 -8.30
N LEU A 307 -21.60 -0.99 -7.85
CA LEU A 307 -22.52 0.14 -7.69
C LEU A 307 -22.44 0.64 -6.25
N PHE A 308 -22.14 1.91 -6.07
CA PHE A 308 -22.15 2.59 -4.77
C PHE A 308 -23.36 3.51 -4.67
N ILE A 309 -24.04 3.47 -3.55
CA ILE A 309 -25.22 4.26 -3.22
C ILE A 309 -24.95 4.98 -1.90
N GLY A 310 -25.09 6.29 -1.88
CA GLY A 310 -24.79 7.15 -0.73
C GLY A 310 -23.49 7.94 -0.87
N PRO A 311 -23.30 8.96 -0.03
CA PRO A 311 -22.14 9.83 -0.07
C PRO A 311 -20.86 9.10 0.37
N GLU A 312 -19.71 9.47 -0.21
CA GLU A 312 -18.41 8.83 0.11
C GLU A 312 -18.01 9.00 1.58
N ASP A 313 -18.33 10.13 2.19
CA ASP A 313 -18.00 10.43 3.59
C ASP A 313 -19.13 10.10 4.58
N GLY A 314 -20.24 9.55 4.10
CA GLY A 314 -21.41 9.18 4.89
C GLY A 314 -21.68 7.69 4.96
N PHE A 315 -22.95 7.36 5.24
CA PHE A 315 -23.42 5.98 5.12
C PHE A 315 -23.53 5.61 3.64
N GLN A 316 -22.87 4.54 3.27
CA GLN A 316 -22.82 4.05 1.90
C GLN A 316 -23.19 2.58 1.83
N VAL A 317 -23.90 2.22 0.79
CA VAL A 317 -24.17 0.84 0.40
C VAL A 317 -23.48 0.59 -0.93
N SER A 318 -22.76 -0.53 -1.07
CA SER A 318 -22.24 -0.97 -2.34
C SER A 318 -22.70 -2.37 -2.69
N LEU A 319 -23.04 -2.56 -3.97
CA LEU A 319 -23.38 -3.84 -4.55
C LEU A 319 -22.34 -4.19 -5.61
N THR A 320 -21.61 -5.27 -5.39
CA THR A 320 -20.62 -5.81 -6.33
C THR A 320 -21.09 -7.15 -6.84
N ALA A 321 -21.15 -7.31 -8.17
CA ALA A 321 -21.29 -8.61 -8.80
C ALA A 321 -19.96 -8.99 -9.46
N ARG A 322 -19.58 -10.27 -9.40
CA ARG A 322 -18.38 -10.79 -10.07
C ARG A 322 -18.70 -12.05 -10.86
N PRO A 323 -19.45 -11.93 -11.99
CA PRO A 323 -19.57 -13.04 -12.93
C PRO A 323 -18.21 -13.42 -13.51
N ARG A 324 -18.02 -14.72 -13.72
CA ARG A 324 -16.79 -15.31 -14.24
C ARG A 324 -17.05 -16.46 -15.18
N VAL A 325 -16.07 -16.71 -16.03
CA VAL A 325 -15.97 -17.93 -16.85
C VAL A 325 -14.66 -18.63 -16.50
N TYR A 326 -14.72 -19.95 -16.37
CA TYR A 326 -13.53 -20.78 -16.19
C TYR A 326 -12.85 -20.96 -17.54
N ILE A 327 -11.53 -20.86 -17.57
CA ILE A 327 -10.73 -20.92 -18.80
C ILE A 327 -9.66 -22.01 -18.62
N GLY A 328 -9.43 -22.77 -19.67
CA GLY A 328 -8.42 -23.84 -19.71
C GLY A 328 -8.87 -25.12 -19.03
N ASP A 329 -7.89 -25.89 -18.57
CA ASP A 329 -8.11 -27.20 -17.99
C ASP A 329 -8.54 -27.09 -16.52
N LEU A 330 -9.55 -27.86 -16.14
CA LEU A 330 -10.05 -28.01 -14.77
C LEU A 330 -9.85 -29.44 -14.25
N SER A 331 -8.94 -30.21 -14.84
CA SER A 331 -8.72 -31.63 -14.47
C SER A 331 -8.43 -31.84 -13.00
N ASP A 332 -7.75 -30.89 -12.34
CA ASP A 332 -7.47 -30.93 -10.90
C ASP A 332 -8.71 -30.74 -10.00
N ASN A 333 -9.75 -30.11 -10.56
CA ASN A 333 -11.01 -29.77 -9.83
C ASN A 333 -12.20 -29.71 -10.81
N PRO A 334 -12.58 -30.83 -11.46
CA PRO A 334 -13.47 -30.83 -12.62
C PRO A 334 -14.89 -30.37 -12.34
N ASP A 335 -15.34 -30.44 -11.09
CA ASP A 335 -16.68 -30.06 -10.67
C ASP A 335 -16.71 -28.81 -9.76
N ILE A 336 -15.63 -28.02 -9.74
CA ILE A 336 -15.54 -26.82 -8.87
C ILE A 336 -16.69 -25.84 -9.12
N ALA A 337 -17.16 -25.71 -10.36
CA ALA A 337 -18.29 -24.85 -10.71
C ALA A 337 -19.61 -25.26 -10.03
N ARG A 338 -19.76 -26.54 -9.64
CA ARG A 338 -20.94 -27.01 -8.89
C ARG A 338 -21.04 -26.39 -7.50
N TYR A 339 -19.90 -26.06 -6.89
CA TYR A 339 -19.81 -25.54 -5.51
C TYR A 339 -19.53 -24.04 -5.48
N ARG A 340 -18.64 -23.55 -6.36
CA ARG A 340 -18.23 -22.15 -6.38
C ARG A 340 -18.99 -21.30 -7.40
N GLY A 341 -19.80 -21.92 -8.27
CA GLY A 341 -20.65 -21.26 -9.25
C GLY A 341 -19.89 -20.35 -10.21
N TYR A 342 -20.65 -19.51 -10.90
CA TYR A 342 -20.15 -18.61 -11.93
C TYR A 342 -20.20 -17.12 -11.54
N ALA A 343 -20.61 -16.81 -10.30
CA ALA A 343 -20.66 -15.43 -9.82
C ALA A 343 -20.53 -15.36 -8.31
N ASP A 344 -19.88 -14.30 -7.83
CA ASP A 344 -19.94 -13.82 -6.45
C ASP A 344 -20.80 -12.56 -6.42
N LEU A 345 -21.65 -12.42 -5.39
CA LEU A 345 -22.40 -11.21 -5.08
C LEU A 345 -21.96 -10.70 -3.72
N ARG A 346 -21.51 -9.44 -3.64
CA ARG A 346 -21.14 -8.80 -2.38
C ARG A 346 -21.98 -7.56 -2.15
N LEU A 347 -22.62 -7.51 -0.99
CA LEU A 347 -23.29 -6.33 -0.47
C LEU A 347 -22.45 -5.80 0.70
N THR A 348 -22.06 -4.52 0.65
CA THR A 348 -21.37 -3.85 1.76
C THR A 348 -22.19 -2.65 2.19
N ALA A 349 -22.40 -2.48 3.50
CA ALA A 349 -23.12 -1.35 4.06
C ALA A 349 -22.37 -0.80 5.28
N GLY A 350 -22.31 0.52 5.42
CA GLY A 350 -21.67 1.16 6.56
C GLY A 350 -21.06 2.50 6.24
N TRP A 351 -20.19 2.96 7.12
CA TRP A 351 -19.47 4.21 6.99
C TRP A 351 -18.01 3.94 6.67
N ARG A 352 -17.48 4.59 5.65
CA ARG A 352 -16.09 4.43 5.23
C ARG A 352 -15.08 4.56 6.39
N ARG A 353 -15.34 5.47 7.33
CA ARG A 353 -14.47 5.75 8.48
C ARG A 353 -14.96 5.11 9.79
N SER A 354 -15.90 4.17 9.75
CA SER A 354 -16.47 3.54 10.94
C SER A 354 -16.85 2.09 10.66
N LEU A 355 -17.94 1.63 11.25
CA LEU A 355 -18.43 0.27 11.10
C LEU A 355 -18.81 -0.03 9.65
N GLN A 356 -18.36 -1.18 9.14
CA GLN A 356 -18.81 -1.74 7.87
C GLN A 356 -19.17 -3.22 8.04
N LEU A 357 -20.26 -3.61 7.43
CA LEU A 357 -20.70 -5.00 7.28
C LEU A 357 -20.69 -5.34 5.79
N SER A 358 -20.05 -6.45 5.43
CA SER A 358 -20.10 -7.02 4.08
C SER A 358 -20.69 -8.41 4.13
N ALA A 359 -21.56 -8.72 3.17
CA ALA A 359 -22.08 -10.07 2.94
C ALA A 359 -21.69 -10.50 1.53
N THR A 360 -20.93 -11.58 1.40
CA THR A 360 -20.54 -12.18 0.12
C THR A 360 -21.25 -13.52 -0.05
N GLY A 361 -22.12 -13.59 -1.04
CA GLY A 361 -22.85 -14.80 -1.40
C GLY A 361 -22.32 -15.42 -2.69
N ARG A 362 -22.32 -16.72 -2.72
CA ARG A 362 -21.98 -17.55 -3.89
C ARG A 362 -23.02 -18.66 -4.02
N VAL A 363 -23.50 -18.88 -5.23
CA VAL A 363 -24.45 -19.95 -5.52
C VAL A 363 -23.80 -20.91 -6.51
N GLY A 364 -23.78 -22.19 -6.14
CA GLY A 364 -23.30 -23.26 -7.01
C GLY A 364 -24.33 -23.65 -8.08
N ASP A 365 -24.27 -24.89 -8.55
CA ASP A 365 -25.23 -25.42 -9.55
C ASP A 365 -26.64 -25.68 -8.95
N ARG A 366 -26.72 -25.75 -7.63
CA ARG A 366 -27.98 -25.93 -6.87
C ARG A 366 -28.00 -24.99 -5.67
N ALA A 367 -29.20 -24.73 -5.17
CA ALA A 367 -29.41 -23.83 -4.03
C ALA A 367 -28.79 -24.35 -2.71
N ASP A 368 -28.55 -25.65 -2.56
CA ASP A 368 -27.88 -26.28 -1.42
C ASP A 368 -26.36 -26.23 -1.51
N ARG A 369 -25.82 -25.84 -2.67
CA ARG A 369 -24.39 -25.66 -2.92
C ARG A 369 -24.08 -24.19 -3.09
N GLY A 370 -23.06 -23.76 -2.40
CA GLY A 370 -22.64 -22.37 -2.40
C GLY A 370 -22.12 -21.95 -1.03
N SER A 371 -21.98 -20.67 -0.81
CA SER A 371 -21.48 -20.13 0.46
C SER A 371 -22.01 -18.75 0.76
N LEU A 372 -22.00 -18.42 2.05
CA LEU A 372 -22.20 -17.09 2.58
C LEU A 372 -21.02 -16.73 3.49
N GLN A 373 -20.40 -15.58 3.25
CA GLN A 373 -19.41 -14.99 4.13
C GLN A 373 -19.90 -13.63 4.59
N LEU A 374 -19.84 -13.39 5.90
CA LEU A 374 -20.14 -12.12 6.53
C LEU A 374 -18.86 -11.57 7.14
N ASP A 375 -18.51 -10.32 6.82
CA ASP A 375 -17.35 -9.63 7.35
C ASP A 375 -17.80 -8.36 8.07
N LEU A 376 -17.39 -8.20 9.32
CA LEU A 376 -17.62 -7.00 10.12
C LEU A 376 -16.28 -6.34 10.44
N SER A 377 -16.17 -5.04 10.22
CA SER A 377 -14.95 -4.31 10.49
C SER A 377 -15.19 -2.96 11.15
N TYR A 378 -14.31 -2.59 12.10
CA TYR A 378 -14.35 -1.31 12.80
C TYR A 378 -12.94 -0.75 12.99
N PRO A 379 -12.64 0.52 12.63
CA PRO A 379 -11.31 1.10 12.81
C PRO A 379 -10.99 1.33 14.29
N LEU A 380 -9.95 0.68 14.80
CA LEU A 380 -9.51 0.82 16.19
C LEU A 380 -8.93 2.20 16.49
N LEU A 381 -8.44 2.89 15.48
CA LEU A 381 -7.96 4.26 15.58
C LEU A 381 -8.99 5.21 16.23
N ARG A 382 -10.29 4.99 15.99
CA ARG A 382 -11.37 5.79 16.62
C ARG A 382 -11.47 5.59 18.13
N ILE A 383 -10.95 4.50 18.67
CA ILE A 383 -10.95 4.16 20.10
C ILE A 383 -9.61 4.53 20.74
N THR A 384 -8.52 4.41 19.98
CA THR A 384 -7.15 4.54 20.49
C THR A 384 -6.53 5.91 20.25
N GLY A 385 -7.28 6.87 19.67
CA GLY A 385 -6.82 8.25 19.43
C GLY A 385 -5.54 8.27 18.59
N ASP A 386 -5.61 7.85 17.33
CA ASP A 386 -4.53 7.85 16.33
C ASP A 386 -3.31 6.94 16.63
N SER A 387 -3.37 6.15 17.70
CA SER A 387 -2.23 5.30 18.10
C SER A 387 -2.18 3.97 17.34
N LEU A 388 -3.32 3.45 16.85
CA LEU A 388 -3.40 2.11 16.28
C LEU A 388 -4.19 2.09 14.96
N ALA A 389 -3.48 2.21 13.83
CA ALA A 389 -4.04 2.29 12.48
C ALA A 389 -4.40 0.90 11.91
N ILE A 390 -5.25 0.15 12.62
CA ILE A 390 -5.77 -1.16 12.21
C ILE A 390 -7.28 -1.22 12.45
N TYR A 391 -7.91 -2.28 11.95
CA TYR A 391 -9.33 -2.57 12.14
C TYR A 391 -9.52 -3.78 13.05
N ALA A 392 -10.47 -3.74 13.98
CA ALA A 392 -11.08 -4.95 14.51
C ALA A 392 -11.84 -5.63 13.36
N PHE A 393 -11.69 -6.93 13.22
CA PHE A 393 -12.25 -7.68 12.11
C PHE A 393 -12.88 -8.98 12.62
N ALA A 394 -14.10 -9.26 12.20
CA ALA A 394 -14.80 -10.52 12.47
C ALA A 394 -15.34 -11.08 11.16
N GLN A 395 -15.22 -12.39 10.99
CA GLN A 395 -15.69 -13.11 9.81
C GLN A 395 -16.50 -14.34 10.24
N TYR A 396 -17.66 -14.51 9.62
CA TYR A 396 -18.42 -15.75 9.64
C TYR A 396 -18.50 -16.30 8.23
N PHE A 397 -18.16 -17.56 8.07
CA PHE A 397 -18.28 -18.29 6.81
C PHE A 397 -19.18 -19.50 7.00
N THR A 398 -20.04 -19.80 6.01
CA THR A 398 -20.77 -21.06 5.95
C THR A 398 -20.98 -21.47 4.49
N GLY A 399 -20.81 -22.76 4.21
CA GLY A 399 -21.01 -23.32 2.88
C GLY A 399 -19.78 -24.00 2.31
N TYR A 400 -19.63 -23.97 0.99
CA TYR A 400 -18.62 -24.66 0.23
C TYR A 400 -17.53 -23.69 -0.31
N GLY A 401 -16.34 -24.22 -0.58
CA GLY A 401 -15.28 -23.47 -1.28
C GLY A 401 -14.60 -22.39 -0.44
N GLU A 402 -14.55 -22.53 0.90
CA GLU A 402 -13.67 -21.71 1.73
C GLU A 402 -12.20 -22.00 1.43
N SER A 403 -11.86 -23.28 1.30
CA SER A 403 -10.58 -23.80 0.83
C SER A 403 -10.65 -24.16 -0.65
N LEU A 404 -9.55 -24.04 -1.38
CA LEU A 404 -9.47 -24.56 -2.75
C LEU A 404 -9.28 -26.09 -2.73
N LEU A 405 -8.49 -26.60 -1.78
CA LEU A 405 -8.25 -28.04 -1.60
C LEU A 405 -9.55 -28.82 -1.34
N GLN A 406 -10.38 -28.27 -0.44
CA GLN A 406 -11.64 -28.89 0.02
C GLN A 406 -12.85 -28.10 -0.48
N TYR A 407 -12.84 -27.71 -1.76
CA TYR A 407 -13.91 -26.87 -2.33
C TYR A 407 -15.29 -27.54 -2.31
N ASP A 408 -15.33 -28.86 -2.28
CA ASP A 408 -16.51 -29.73 -2.26
C ASP A 408 -16.98 -30.10 -0.84
N GLN A 409 -16.27 -29.65 0.19
CA GLN A 409 -16.63 -29.87 1.58
C GLN A 409 -17.31 -28.63 2.17
N ARG A 410 -18.42 -28.90 2.89
CA ARG A 410 -19.11 -27.83 3.61
C ARG A 410 -18.38 -27.48 4.89
N ASN A 411 -18.13 -26.21 5.10
CA ASN A 411 -17.54 -25.67 6.31
C ASN A 411 -18.43 -24.57 6.93
N SER A 412 -18.31 -24.39 8.24
CA SER A 412 -18.85 -23.23 8.95
C SER A 412 -17.85 -22.82 10.01
N ALA A 413 -17.45 -21.55 10.01
CA ALA A 413 -16.43 -21.06 10.92
C ALA A 413 -16.70 -19.59 11.28
N PHE A 414 -16.51 -19.28 12.55
CA PHE A 414 -16.49 -17.91 13.06
C PHE A 414 -15.08 -17.58 13.53
N ARG A 415 -14.53 -16.44 13.06
CA ARG A 415 -13.16 -16.01 13.40
C ARG A 415 -13.15 -14.51 13.66
N VAL A 416 -12.32 -14.09 14.61
CA VAL A 416 -12.10 -12.67 14.97
C VAL A 416 -10.62 -12.34 15.00
N GLY A 417 -10.26 -11.09 14.78
CA GLY A 417 -8.90 -10.62 14.83
C GLY A 417 -8.76 -9.20 14.32
N ILE A 418 -7.73 -8.99 13.52
CA ILE A 418 -7.38 -7.66 13.01
C ILE A 418 -7.28 -7.65 11.49
N ALA A 419 -7.54 -6.47 10.91
CA ALA A 419 -7.23 -6.20 9.51
C ALA A 419 -6.39 -4.91 9.39
N LEU A 420 -5.46 -4.93 8.43
CA LEU A 420 -4.64 -3.76 8.08
C LEU A 420 -5.32 -2.93 6.98
N TYR A 421 -6.10 -3.60 6.13
CA TYR A 421 -6.87 -3.03 5.02
C TYR A 421 -8.21 -3.75 4.89
N ARG A 422 -9.29 -3.04 4.45
CA ARG A 422 -10.65 -3.60 4.28
C ARG A 422 -11.35 -3.08 3.03
#